data_06f2c7e11cc025b472fc68f076f4e8ee
#
_entry.id   06f2c7e11cc025b472fc68f076f4e8ee
#
_cell.length_a   1.000
_cell.length_b   1.000
_cell.length_c   1.000
_cell.angle_alpha   90.00
_cell.angle_beta   90.00
_cell.angle_gamma   90.00
#
_symmetry.space_group_name_H-M   'P 1'
#
loop_
_entity.id
_entity.type
_entity.pdbx_description
1 polymer ?
#
loop_
_entity_poly.entity_id
_entity_poly.type
_entity_poly.pdbx_seq_one_letter_code
_entity_poly.pdbx_strand_id
1 'polypeptide(L)'
;MKRLWIILFVLSFANSQNTIAVLDFKGNGISINEASSISERLRTELFNNGDYRVVERDKLEALLEEQGLNQSGIVTDEYIVNAGSIIGVDKVVVGTVNKIGNLYSVSARIVNVKTGEILEAVSYEHSGKLSYLLKTGMKTIAFELLGQKRQEVPSIGIIPLKNKGKEEDAFYAYGISADLISDVSSSGLIRVSSQQDIEKIYTNSLSNDELAEKLNVRYISTGILWKIGELFQISLELYDTKNSKVVWSDRWQEKWDNLPSIKSKLSKNILNNLDILTNETTSSAETGNIEAYEFYLKAKYKYEKSKKTEDVEIVRGLLKKAIDLDKKLANAYHLLSLTFLYESRYDESMEILTNLLKEQSQNNFKSKEIGITYYKIGDVYFEMKDYDKAVEKFSKSSKIADEIDNKKINVYALASLALAFTEKGDSEKALFYSNRTLKLARELDSPRWLNFSYFSFGSYYEMKGDFEMALDYHKRLLNNAQDSKNKSGLSWAHGLIGETYEKMDKSDMALKHYNQSLNLSIEMNNQINIAQNYKNIGKIFYNTTNYDKALKNFHMALNTANTFNNEKLIDEIKSLIGNAYYAKGDFEEAAKLGHK
;
A
#
# COMPACT_ATOMS: atom_id res chain seq x y z
N MET A 1 -59.44 26.08 10.68
CA MET A 1 -57.99 26.04 10.41
C MET A 1 -57.45 24.74 10.95
N LYS A 2 -57.30 23.70 10.06
CA LYS A 2 -56.76 22.39 10.41
C LYS A 2 -55.27 22.41 10.09
N ARG A 3 -54.42 22.26 11.10
CA ARG A 3 -52.97 22.10 10.92
C ARG A 3 -52.68 20.66 10.52
N LEU A 4 -52.24 20.47 9.29
CA LEU A 4 -51.70 19.21 8.78
C LEU A 4 -50.27 19.04 9.31
N TRP A 5 -50.03 18.01 10.12
CA TRP A 5 -48.69 17.57 10.50
C TRP A 5 -48.20 16.62 9.42
N ILE A 6 -47.24 17.07 8.62
CA ILE A 6 -46.50 16.20 7.71
C ILE A 6 -45.38 15.53 8.55
N ILE A 7 -45.56 14.25 8.85
CA ILE A 7 -44.52 13.41 9.41
C ILE A 7 -43.62 13.02 8.24
N LEU A 8 -42.45 13.66 8.13
CA LEU A 8 -41.36 13.21 7.27
C LEU A 8 -40.78 11.90 7.86
N PHE A 9 -41.14 10.77 7.25
CA PHE A 9 -40.45 9.51 7.45
C PHE A 9 -39.09 9.63 6.78
N VAL A 10 -38.04 9.97 7.54
CA VAL A 10 -36.67 9.81 7.11
C VAL A 10 -36.41 8.30 7.11
N LEU A 11 -36.53 7.68 5.95
CA LEU A 11 -36.02 6.35 5.70
C LEU A 11 -34.48 6.41 5.84
N SER A 12 -33.98 6.11 7.02
CA SER A 12 -32.60 5.74 7.22
C SER A 12 -32.37 4.44 6.45
N PHE A 13 -31.79 4.55 5.26
CA PHE A 13 -31.12 3.41 4.63
C PHE A 13 -29.90 3.09 5.49
N ALA A 14 -30.11 2.27 6.53
CA ALA A 14 -29.04 1.50 7.09
C ALA A 14 -28.57 0.58 5.94
N ASN A 15 -27.42 0.85 5.35
CA ASN A 15 -26.68 -0.10 4.54
C ASN A 15 -26.30 -1.26 5.47
N SER A 16 -27.20 -2.25 5.62
CA SER A 16 -26.83 -3.52 6.22
C SER A 16 -25.80 -4.16 5.28
N GLN A 17 -24.55 -4.22 5.71
CA GLN A 17 -23.55 -4.99 4.97
C GLN A 17 -24.10 -6.41 4.76
N ASN A 18 -24.19 -6.83 3.49
CA ASN A 18 -24.59 -8.18 3.16
C ASN A 18 -23.64 -9.19 3.82
N THR A 19 -24.17 -10.12 4.59
CA THR A 19 -23.39 -11.18 5.23
C THR A 19 -23.25 -12.38 4.31
N ILE A 20 -22.05 -13.02 4.29
CA ILE A 20 -21.76 -14.17 3.46
C ILE A 20 -20.97 -15.23 4.25
N ALA A 21 -21.34 -16.49 4.08
CA ALA A 21 -20.59 -17.64 4.59
C ALA A 21 -20.04 -18.46 3.43
N VAL A 22 -18.84 -19.03 3.59
CA VAL A 22 -18.25 -19.98 2.64
C VAL A 22 -18.21 -21.36 3.29
N LEU A 23 -18.98 -22.31 2.77
CA LEU A 23 -18.92 -23.70 3.20
C LEU A 23 -17.69 -24.39 2.64
N ASP A 24 -17.23 -25.44 3.31
CA ASP A 24 -16.12 -26.23 2.81
C ASP A 24 -16.48 -26.93 1.48
N PHE A 25 -15.58 -26.84 0.52
CA PHE A 25 -15.78 -27.40 -0.81
C PHE A 25 -15.69 -28.91 -0.82
N LYS A 26 -16.53 -29.55 -1.61
CA LYS A 26 -16.45 -30.99 -1.84
C LYS A 26 -15.23 -31.31 -2.72
N GLY A 27 -14.29 -32.09 -2.20
CA GLY A 27 -13.09 -32.54 -2.90
C GLY A 27 -13.32 -33.88 -3.60
N ASN A 28 -12.98 -33.97 -4.88
CA ASN A 28 -12.92 -35.22 -5.66
C ASN A 28 -11.50 -35.39 -6.21
N GLY A 29 -10.81 -36.47 -5.84
CA GLY A 29 -9.41 -36.71 -6.25
C GLY A 29 -8.37 -35.83 -5.51
N ILE A 30 -8.77 -35.13 -4.43
CA ILE A 30 -7.91 -34.38 -3.52
C ILE A 30 -8.24 -34.77 -2.07
N SER A 31 -7.33 -34.49 -1.14
CA SER A 31 -7.57 -34.70 0.29
C SER A 31 -8.57 -33.67 0.84
N ILE A 32 -9.22 -34.03 1.95
CA ILE A 32 -10.12 -33.11 2.67
C ILE A 32 -9.38 -31.83 3.08
N ASN A 33 -8.13 -31.94 3.53
CA ASN A 33 -7.31 -30.78 3.93
C ASN A 33 -6.99 -29.85 2.74
N GLU A 34 -6.75 -30.39 1.56
CA GLU A 34 -6.55 -29.59 0.34
C GLU A 34 -7.82 -28.85 -0.06
N ALA A 35 -8.98 -29.54 -0.02
CA ALA A 35 -10.28 -28.93 -0.33
C ALA A 35 -10.63 -27.82 0.68
N SER A 36 -10.41 -28.08 1.98
CA SER A 36 -10.60 -27.08 3.03
C SER A 36 -9.67 -25.87 2.87
N SER A 37 -8.41 -26.09 2.51
CA SER A 37 -7.46 -24.97 2.22
C SER A 37 -7.92 -24.11 1.04
N ILE A 38 -8.56 -24.70 0.03
CA ILE A 38 -9.12 -23.98 -1.13
C ILE A 38 -10.32 -23.13 -0.68
N SER A 39 -11.23 -23.69 0.13
CA SER A 39 -12.39 -22.96 0.66
C SER A 39 -11.96 -21.81 1.57
N GLU A 40 -10.97 -22.04 2.44
CA GLU A 40 -10.41 -21.04 3.33
C GLU A 40 -9.75 -19.88 2.55
N ARG A 41 -9.02 -20.24 1.49
CA ARG A 41 -8.43 -19.22 0.63
C ARG A 41 -9.52 -18.41 -0.09
N LEU A 42 -10.57 -19.02 -0.59
CA LEU A 42 -11.69 -18.29 -1.21
C LEU A 42 -12.39 -17.38 -0.18
N ARG A 43 -12.57 -17.84 1.07
CA ARG A 43 -13.11 -17.04 2.17
C ARG A 43 -12.28 -15.79 2.38
N THR A 44 -10.95 -15.95 2.45
CA THR A 44 -9.99 -14.86 2.56
C THR A 44 -10.09 -13.88 1.38
N GLU A 45 -10.21 -14.38 0.17
CA GLU A 45 -10.31 -13.52 -1.03
C GLU A 45 -11.64 -12.76 -1.10
N LEU A 46 -12.75 -13.38 -0.72
CA LEU A 46 -14.05 -12.70 -0.64
C LEU A 46 -14.06 -11.64 0.47
N PHE A 47 -13.41 -11.92 1.60
CA PHE A 47 -13.22 -10.96 2.66
C PHE A 47 -12.38 -9.74 2.20
N ASN A 48 -11.29 -9.99 1.48
CA ASN A 48 -10.38 -8.92 1.05
C ASN A 48 -10.94 -8.07 -0.11
N ASN A 49 -11.76 -8.64 -0.98
CA ASN A 49 -12.17 -8.02 -2.26
C ASN A 49 -13.67 -7.69 -2.34
N GLY A 50 -14.50 -8.18 -1.43
CA GLY A 50 -15.95 -7.95 -1.37
C GLY A 50 -16.35 -6.89 -0.34
N ASP A 51 -17.57 -6.36 -0.50
CA ASP A 51 -18.23 -5.50 0.48
C ASP A 51 -19.08 -6.35 1.44
N TYR A 52 -18.70 -7.62 1.63
CA TYR A 52 -19.39 -8.57 2.48
C TYR A 52 -18.73 -8.69 3.85
N ARG A 53 -19.55 -8.87 4.87
CA ARG A 53 -19.09 -9.38 6.16
C ARG A 53 -19.04 -10.90 6.06
N VAL A 54 -17.82 -11.45 6.01
CA VAL A 54 -17.58 -12.89 5.86
C VAL A 54 -17.57 -13.56 7.23
N VAL A 55 -18.34 -14.64 7.41
CA VAL A 55 -18.37 -15.40 8.66
C VAL A 55 -17.12 -16.27 8.78
N GLU A 56 -16.47 -16.23 9.95
CA GLU A 56 -15.27 -17.03 10.26
C GLU A 56 -15.62 -18.53 10.34
N ARG A 57 -14.66 -19.39 9.93
CA ARG A 57 -14.84 -20.83 9.86
C ARG A 57 -15.22 -21.45 11.21
N ASP A 58 -14.50 -21.08 12.27
CA ASP A 58 -14.70 -21.68 13.60
C ASP A 58 -16.13 -21.42 14.15
N LYS A 59 -16.68 -20.23 13.86
CA LYS A 59 -18.07 -19.90 14.21
C LYS A 59 -19.06 -20.71 13.37
N LEU A 60 -18.74 -20.95 12.11
CA LEU A 60 -19.57 -21.69 11.18
C LEU A 60 -19.61 -23.19 11.56
N GLU A 61 -18.47 -23.80 11.84
CA GLU A 61 -18.38 -25.19 12.28
C GLU A 61 -19.14 -25.41 13.59
N ALA A 62 -18.91 -24.55 14.60
CA ALA A 62 -19.60 -24.64 15.89
C ALA A 62 -21.13 -24.57 15.77
N LEU A 63 -21.66 -23.66 14.94
CA LEU A 63 -23.10 -23.50 14.72
C LEU A 63 -23.72 -24.71 13.96
N LEU A 64 -23.02 -25.27 12.98
CA LEU A 64 -23.50 -26.41 12.22
C LEU A 64 -23.46 -27.71 13.05
N GLU A 65 -22.42 -27.90 13.89
CA GLU A 65 -22.31 -29.03 14.83
C GLU A 65 -23.40 -29.00 15.89
N GLU A 66 -23.68 -27.82 16.48
CA GLU A 66 -24.74 -27.66 17.50
C GLU A 66 -26.12 -28.07 16.99
N GLN A 67 -26.37 -27.89 15.69
CA GLN A 67 -27.64 -28.24 15.02
C GLN A 67 -27.63 -29.63 14.39
N GLY A 68 -26.57 -30.44 14.58
CA GLY A 68 -26.46 -31.79 14.05
C GLY A 68 -26.31 -31.87 12.52
N LEU A 69 -25.95 -30.74 11.87
CA LEU A 69 -25.67 -30.66 10.46
C LEU A 69 -24.19 -30.99 10.21
N ASN A 70 -23.85 -32.26 10.29
CA ASN A 70 -22.50 -32.70 9.90
C ASN A 70 -22.27 -32.49 8.40
N GLN A 71 -21.10 -32.03 8.03
CA GLN A 71 -20.64 -31.82 6.64
C GLN A 71 -20.47 -33.19 5.91
N SER A 72 -21.54 -33.97 5.79
CA SER A 72 -21.52 -35.23 5.10
C SER A 72 -21.80 -35.06 3.59
N GLY A 73 -20.85 -34.55 2.84
CA GLY A 73 -20.66 -34.78 1.41
C GLY A 73 -21.81 -34.55 0.41
N ILE A 74 -23.04 -34.36 0.82
CA ILE A 74 -24.22 -34.14 -0.03
C ILE A 74 -24.74 -32.72 0.22
N VAL A 75 -24.39 -31.81 -0.67
CA VAL A 75 -24.82 -30.38 -0.59
C VAL A 75 -26.04 -30.25 -1.53
N THR A 76 -27.26 -30.48 -0.98
CA THR A 76 -28.50 -30.14 -1.67
C THR A 76 -28.81 -28.65 -1.53
N ASP A 77 -29.60 -28.08 -2.42
CA ASP A 77 -29.99 -26.67 -2.34
C ASP A 77 -30.75 -26.36 -1.04
N GLU A 78 -31.56 -27.31 -0.56
CA GLU A 78 -32.26 -27.26 0.72
C GLU A 78 -31.28 -27.23 1.91
N TYR A 79 -30.20 -28.02 1.87
CA TYR A 79 -29.15 -27.97 2.89
C TYR A 79 -28.45 -26.61 2.95
N ILE A 80 -28.15 -26.01 1.79
CA ILE A 80 -27.47 -24.70 1.68
C ILE A 80 -28.32 -23.60 2.32
N VAL A 81 -29.62 -23.58 1.99
CA VAL A 81 -30.58 -22.60 2.54
C VAL A 81 -30.74 -22.78 4.05
N ASN A 82 -30.87 -24.01 4.54
CA ASN A 82 -30.97 -24.31 5.95
C ASN A 82 -29.71 -23.93 6.72
N ALA A 83 -28.53 -24.30 6.22
CA ALA A 83 -27.25 -23.91 6.81
C ALA A 83 -27.10 -22.39 6.89
N GLY A 84 -27.38 -21.69 5.80
CA GLY A 84 -27.33 -20.23 5.74
C GLY A 84 -28.28 -19.54 6.73
N SER A 85 -29.49 -20.09 6.88
CA SER A 85 -30.51 -19.60 7.84
C SER A 85 -30.06 -19.78 9.29
N ILE A 86 -29.46 -20.91 9.62
CA ILE A 86 -28.93 -21.23 10.96
C ILE A 86 -27.76 -20.31 11.29
N ILE A 87 -26.85 -20.08 10.35
CA ILE A 87 -25.71 -19.18 10.51
C ILE A 87 -26.15 -17.70 10.59
N GLY A 88 -27.34 -17.37 10.07
CA GLY A 88 -27.88 -16.02 10.05
C GLY A 88 -27.21 -15.12 9.01
N VAL A 89 -26.85 -15.68 7.83
CA VAL A 89 -26.26 -14.94 6.72
C VAL A 89 -27.24 -14.70 5.57
N ASP A 90 -26.99 -13.68 4.77
CA ASP A 90 -27.82 -13.38 3.58
C ASP A 90 -27.47 -14.28 2.39
N LYS A 91 -26.20 -14.71 2.31
CA LYS A 91 -25.65 -15.45 1.17
C LYS A 91 -24.71 -16.58 1.65
N VAL A 92 -24.69 -17.68 0.89
CA VAL A 92 -23.78 -18.80 1.11
C VAL A 92 -23.03 -19.10 -0.17
N VAL A 93 -21.71 -19.31 -0.05
CA VAL A 93 -20.87 -19.85 -1.13
C VAL A 93 -20.68 -21.34 -0.93
N VAL A 94 -20.90 -22.09 -1.96
CA VAL A 94 -20.64 -23.53 -2.03
C VAL A 94 -19.84 -23.87 -3.27
N GLY A 95 -19.09 -24.97 -3.24
CA GLY A 95 -18.30 -25.36 -4.39
C GLY A 95 -17.80 -26.79 -4.36
N THR A 96 -17.20 -27.19 -5.47
CA THR A 96 -16.54 -28.47 -5.66
C THR A 96 -15.16 -28.30 -6.25
N VAL A 97 -14.24 -29.17 -5.88
CA VAL A 97 -12.88 -29.21 -6.43
C VAL A 97 -12.65 -30.62 -6.96
N ASN A 98 -12.38 -30.74 -8.26
CA ASN A 98 -12.01 -31.99 -8.91
C ASN A 98 -10.53 -31.93 -9.29
N LYS A 99 -9.80 -33.03 -9.05
CA LYS A 99 -8.40 -33.20 -9.49
C LYS A 99 -8.24 -34.46 -10.31
N ILE A 100 -7.72 -34.30 -11.52
CA ILE A 100 -7.39 -35.40 -12.43
C ILE A 100 -5.94 -35.20 -12.89
N GLY A 101 -5.02 -36.01 -12.37
CA GLY A 101 -3.59 -35.80 -12.60
C GLY A 101 -3.12 -34.44 -12.07
N ASN A 102 -2.62 -33.56 -12.94
CA ASN A 102 -2.20 -32.19 -12.62
C ASN A 102 -3.27 -31.13 -12.88
N LEU A 103 -4.46 -31.53 -13.37
CA LEU A 103 -5.55 -30.59 -13.62
C LEU A 103 -6.45 -30.48 -12.40
N TYR A 104 -6.65 -29.26 -11.94
CA TYR A 104 -7.65 -28.87 -10.95
C TYR A 104 -8.80 -28.15 -11.65
N SER A 105 -10.04 -28.57 -11.38
CA SER A 105 -11.25 -27.87 -11.79
C SER A 105 -12.04 -27.49 -10.54
N VAL A 106 -12.25 -26.19 -10.34
CA VAL A 106 -12.99 -25.65 -9.20
C VAL A 106 -14.26 -25.00 -9.70
N SER A 107 -15.40 -25.40 -9.13
CA SER A 107 -16.69 -24.73 -9.35
C SER A 107 -17.18 -24.15 -8.06
N ALA A 108 -17.61 -22.89 -8.08
CA ALA A 108 -18.15 -22.19 -6.91
C ALA A 108 -19.40 -21.39 -7.31
N ARG A 109 -20.37 -21.27 -6.40
CA ARG A 109 -21.60 -20.50 -6.61
C ARG A 109 -22.04 -19.77 -5.35
N ILE A 110 -22.64 -18.59 -5.52
CA ILE A 110 -23.30 -17.83 -4.45
C ILE A 110 -24.80 -18.12 -4.50
N VAL A 111 -25.36 -18.51 -3.36
CA VAL A 111 -26.80 -18.78 -3.19
C VAL A 111 -27.38 -17.76 -2.23
N ASN A 112 -28.53 -17.19 -2.58
CA ASN A 112 -29.32 -16.34 -1.69
C ASN A 112 -30.05 -17.23 -0.67
N VAL A 113 -29.84 -17.01 0.61
CA VAL A 113 -30.43 -17.82 1.69
C VAL A 113 -31.94 -17.69 1.77
N LYS A 114 -32.50 -16.52 1.46
CA LYS A 114 -33.95 -16.27 1.56
C LYS A 114 -34.75 -16.86 0.39
N THR A 115 -34.17 -16.85 -0.82
CA THR A 115 -34.87 -17.27 -2.04
C THR A 115 -34.43 -18.64 -2.58
N GLY A 116 -33.25 -19.13 -2.16
CA GLY A 116 -32.62 -20.32 -2.71
C GLY A 116 -32.03 -20.13 -4.13
N GLU A 117 -32.09 -18.91 -4.69
CA GLU A 117 -31.60 -18.63 -6.02
C GLU A 117 -30.08 -18.57 -6.09
N ILE A 118 -29.51 -19.10 -7.17
CA ILE A 118 -28.10 -18.91 -7.48
C ILE A 118 -27.93 -17.51 -8.06
N LEU A 119 -27.17 -16.68 -7.36
CA LEU A 119 -26.88 -15.30 -7.76
C LEU A 119 -25.74 -15.22 -8.76
N GLU A 120 -24.70 -16.03 -8.55
CA GLU A 120 -23.50 -16.08 -9.38
C GLU A 120 -22.92 -17.51 -9.35
N ALA A 121 -22.34 -17.95 -10.45
CA ALA A 121 -21.66 -19.24 -10.57
C ALA A 121 -20.40 -19.12 -11.44
N VAL A 122 -19.30 -19.69 -10.97
CA VAL A 122 -17.98 -19.60 -11.61
C VAL A 122 -17.35 -20.98 -11.68
N SER A 123 -16.67 -21.26 -12.80
CA SER A 123 -15.81 -22.44 -12.95
C SER A 123 -14.40 -22.01 -13.37
N TYR A 124 -13.39 -22.56 -12.73
CA TYR A 124 -11.99 -22.25 -12.98
C TYR A 124 -11.16 -23.52 -13.13
N GLU A 125 -10.34 -23.58 -14.18
CA GLU A 125 -9.45 -24.71 -14.43
C GLU A 125 -7.99 -24.28 -14.38
N HIS A 126 -7.16 -25.12 -13.77
CA HIS A 126 -5.73 -24.89 -13.66
C HIS A 126 -4.94 -26.20 -13.78
N SER A 127 -3.97 -26.23 -14.69
CA SER A 127 -3.01 -27.32 -14.79
C SER A 127 -1.70 -26.94 -14.11
N GLY A 128 -1.32 -27.66 -13.05
CA GLY A 128 -0.05 -27.42 -12.36
C GLY A 128 -0.13 -27.60 -10.84
N LYS A 129 0.63 -26.77 -10.10
CA LYS A 129 0.75 -26.89 -8.64
C LYS A 129 -0.45 -26.28 -7.90
N LEU A 130 -0.88 -26.95 -6.83
CA LEU A 130 -1.93 -26.45 -5.92
C LEU A 130 -1.63 -25.03 -5.40
N SER A 131 -0.36 -24.71 -5.18
CA SER A 131 0.05 -23.38 -4.72
C SER A 131 -0.36 -22.24 -5.67
N TYR A 132 -0.38 -22.46 -6.97
CA TYR A 132 -0.86 -21.48 -7.94
C TYR A 132 -2.38 -21.33 -7.87
N LEU A 133 -3.11 -22.45 -7.77
CA LEU A 133 -4.57 -22.44 -7.61
C LEU A 133 -4.96 -21.61 -6.36
N LEU A 134 -4.31 -21.87 -5.22
CA LEU A 134 -4.55 -21.12 -4.00
C LEU A 134 -4.23 -19.62 -4.15
N LYS A 135 -3.13 -19.28 -4.82
CA LYS A 135 -2.65 -17.91 -4.93
C LYS A 135 -3.40 -17.07 -5.96
N THR A 136 -3.66 -17.64 -7.13
CA THR A 136 -4.21 -16.93 -8.29
C THR A 136 -5.63 -17.39 -8.61
N GLY A 137 -5.89 -18.70 -8.60
CA GLY A 137 -7.19 -19.26 -8.96
C GLY A 137 -8.30 -18.80 -8.02
N MET A 138 -8.08 -18.86 -6.70
CA MET A 138 -9.08 -18.45 -5.72
C MET A 138 -9.38 -16.95 -5.79
N LYS A 139 -8.37 -16.14 -6.06
CA LYS A 139 -8.55 -14.71 -6.28
C LYS A 139 -9.42 -14.44 -7.51
N THR A 140 -9.17 -15.15 -8.60
CA THR A 140 -9.97 -15.05 -9.83
C THR A 140 -11.43 -15.44 -9.57
N ILE A 141 -11.66 -16.60 -8.92
CA ILE A 141 -13.00 -17.07 -8.56
C ILE A 141 -13.73 -16.03 -7.67
N ALA A 142 -13.05 -15.47 -6.68
CA ALA A 142 -13.64 -14.45 -5.80
C ALA A 142 -14.09 -13.22 -6.59
N PHE A 143 -13.25 -12.70 -7.51
CA PHE A 143 -13.61 -11.54 -8.34
C PHE A 143 -14.83 -11.84 -9.23
N GLU A 144 -14.85 -12.98 -9.89
CA GLU A 144 -15.97 -13.37 -10.76
C GLU A 144 -17.27 -13.59 -9.96
N LEU A 145 -17.19 -14.23 -8.78
CA LEU A 145 -18.34 -14.38 -7.87
C LEU A 145 -18.89 -13.03 -7.35
N LEU A 146 -18.03 -12.01 -7.30
CA LEU A 146 -18.45 -10.64 -6.94
C LEU A 146 -19.04 -9.86 -8.11
N GLY A 147 -19.24 -10.50 -9.29
CA GLY A 147 -19.68 -9.85 -10.52
C GLY A 147 -18.65 -8.88 -11.11
N GLN A 148 -17.40 -8.97 -10.66
CA GLN A 148 -16.30 -8.12 -11.09
C GLN A 148 -15.53 -8.85 -12.20
N LYS A 149 -15.65 -8.41 -13.46
CA LYS A 149 -14.78 -8.90 -14.53
C LYS A 149 -13.36 -8.38 -14.28
N ARG A 150 -12.44 -9.29 -13.98
CA ARG A 150 -11.03 -8.93 -13.86
C ARG A 150 -10.48 -8.60 -15.25
N GLN A 151 -10.18 -7.32 -15.48
CA GLN A 151 -9.19 -6.98 -16.50
C GLN A 151 -7.82 -7.39 -15.92
N GLU A 152 -7.13 -8.36 -16.54
CA GLU A 152 -5.75 -8.70 -16.14
C GLU A 152 -4.89 -7.43 -16.30
N VAL A 153 -4.65 -6.74 -15.19
CA VAL A 153 -3.71 -5.62 -15.20
C VAL A 153 -2.31 -6.20 -15.34
N PRO A 154 -1.57 -5.89 -16.41
CA PRO A 154 -0.20 -6.34 -16.56
C PRO A 154 0.63 -6.00 -15.33
N SER A 155 1.58 -6.85 -14.97
CA SER A 155 2.41 -6.63 -13.79
C SER A 155 3.88 -6.89 -14.08
N ILE A 156 4.77 -5.98 -13.62
CA ILE A 156 6.19 -5.99 -13.95
C ILE A 156 7.06 -5.69 -12.71
N GLY A 157 8.16 -6.43 -12.58
CA GLY A 157 9.31 -6.10 -11.75
C GLY A 157 10.44 -5.53 -12.61
N ILE A 158 10.79 -4.28 -12.40
CA ILE A 158 11.91 -3.62 -13.10
C ILE A 158 13.13 -3.72 -12.21
N ILE A 159 13.99 -4.67 -12.49
CA ILE A 159 15.22 -4.91 -11.71
C ILE A 159 16.21 -3.78 -11.98
N PRO A 160 16.89 -3.25 -10.95
CA PRO A 160 17.90 -2.21 -11.14
C PRO A 160 18.94 -2.60 -12.17
N LEU A 161 19.26 -1.67 -13.06
CA LEU A 161 20.29 -1.86 -14.09
C LEU A 161 21.63 -2.20 -13.42
N LYS A 162 22.32 -3.23 -13.92
CA LYS A 162 23.68 -3.53 -13.49
C LYS A 162 24.65 -2.50 -14.05
N ASN A 163 25.35 -1.79 -13.17
CA ASN A 163 26.46 -0.96 -13.61
C ASN A 163 27.63 -1.86 -14.05
N LYS A 164 28.06 -1.73 -15.31
CA LYS A 164 29.26 -2.38 -15.89
C LYS A 164 30.45 -1.43 -16.02
N GLY A 165 30.23 -0.14 -15.70
CA GLY A 165 31.27 0.89 -15.70
C GLY A 165 32.01 0.98 -14.36
N LYS A 166 32.59 2.13 -14.09
CA LYS A 166 33.25 2.41 -12.81
C LYS A 166 32.26 2.44 -11.66
N GLU A 167 32.72 2.14 -10.46
CA GLU A 167 31.86 2.16 -9.27
C GLU A 167 31.29 3.56 -9.00
N GLU A 168 32.06 4.60 -9.26
CA GLU A 168 31.62 6.01 -9.16
C GLU A 168 30.43 6.35 -10.04
N ASP A 169 30.15 5.57 -11.11
CA ASP A 169 29.03 5.73 -12.04
C ASP A 169 27.78 4.91 -11.63
N ALA A 170 27.82 4.19 -10.50
CA ALA A 170 26.70 3.33 -10.04
C ALA A 170 25.39 4.12 -9.82
N PHE A 171 25.46 5.40 -9.47
CA PHE A 171 24.30 6.26 -9.27
C PHE A 171 23.48 6.47 -10.56
N TYR A 172 24.06 6.38 -11.75
CA TYR A 172 23.32 6.42 -13.01
C TYR A 172 22.44 5.19 -13.19
N ALA A 173 23.02 4.00 -12.99
CA ALA A 173 22.24 2.76 -13.10
C ALA A 173 21.10 2.72 -12.10
N TYR A 174 21.36 3.13 -10.86
CA TYR A 174 20.37 3.22 -9.81
C TYR A 174 19.28 4.27 -10.11
N GLY A 175 19.68 5.50 -10.40
CA GLY A 175 18.76 6.61 -10.61
C GLY A 175 17.86 6.41 -11.83
N ILE A 176 18.43 5.95 -12.95
CA ILE A 176 17.66 5.65 -14.17
C ILE A 176 16.64 4.52 -13.89
N SER A 177 17.03 3.48 -13.16
CA SER A 177 16.11 2.39 -12.78
C SER A 177 14.96 2.88 -11.92
N ALA A 178 15.25 3.70 -10.92
CA ALA A 178 14.24 4.29 -10.02
C ALA A 178 13.26 5.20 -10.77
N ASP A 179 13.78 5.99 -11.72
CA ASP A 179 12.96 6.85 -12.56
C ASP A 179 12.12 6.02 -13.53
N LEU A 180 12.67 4.93 -14.09
CA LEU A 180 11.96 4.01 -14.97
C LEU A 180 10.78 3.34 -14.26
N ILE A 181 11.00 2.87 -13.03
CA ILE A 181 9.94 2.34 -12.15
C ILE A 181 8.84 3.40 -11.95
N SER A 182 9.24 4.64 -11.66
CA SER A 182 8.30 5.74 -11.46
C SER A 182 7.48 6.03 -12.71
N ASP A 183 8.12 6.11 -13.87
CA ASP A 183 7.47 6.46 -15.14
C ASP A 183 6.50 5.37 -15.60
N VAL A 184 6.94 4.11 -15.63
CA VAL A 184 6.08 2.97 -16.01
C VAL A 184 4.91 2.86 -15.04
N SER A 185 5.15 3.01 -13.73
CA SER A 185 4.11 3.01 -12.71
C SER A 185 3.14 4.18 -12.84
N SER A 186 3.59 5.33 -13.36
CA SER A 186 2.74 6.53 -13.47
C SER A 186 1.72 6.46 -14.60
N SER A 187 1.82 5.48 -15.51
CA SER A 187 0.78 5.21 -16.51
C SER A 187 -0.55 4.80 -15.86
N GLY A 188 -0.51 4.24 -14.63
CA GLY A 188 -1.70 3.74 -13.94
C GLY A 188 -2.35 2.50 -14.58
N LEU A 189 -1.77 2.00 -15.69
CA LEU A 189 -2.30 0.90 -16.48
C LEU A 189 -1.57 -0.42 -16.24
N ILE A 190 -0.56 -0.41 -15.39
CA ILE A 190 0.28 -1.57 -15.06
C ILE A 190 0.65 -1.55 -13.59
N ARG A 191 0.67 -2.71 -12.96
CA ARG A 191 1.19 -2.89 -11.61
C ARG A 191 2.71 -3.06 -11.67
N VAL A 192 3.44 -2.13 -11.05
CA VAL A 192 4.91 -2.17 -10.98
C VAL A 192 5.34 -2.45 -9.55
N SER A 193 6.26 -3.40 -9.36
CA SER A 193 6.88 -3.65 -8.04
C SER A 193 7.65 -2.42 -7.57
N SER A 194 7.56 -2.10 -6.27
CA SER A 194 8.31 -0.98 -5.72
C SER A 194 9.82 -1.27 -5.72
N GLN A 195 10.63 -0.22 -5.84
CA GLN A 195 12.07 -0.37 -5.77
C GLN A 195 12.52 -1.01 -4.45
N GLN A 196 11.89 -0.65 -3.33
CA GLN A 196 12.18 -1.23 -2.03
C GLN A 196 11.90 -2.73 -1.97
N ASP A 197 10.80 -3.21 -2.57
CA ASP A 197 10.49 -4.64 -2.60
C ASP A 197 11.49 -5.40 -3.47
N ILE A 198 11.90 -4.80 -4.58
CA ILE A 198 12.92 -5.37 -5.46
C ILE A 198 14.27 -5.46 -4.73
N GLU A 199 14.74 -4.40 -4.07
CA GLU A 199 16.02 -4.39 -3.35
C GLU A 199 16.09 -5.41 -2.22
N LYS A 200 14.97 -5.69 -1.54
CA LYS A 200 14.91 -6.71 -0.48
C LYS A 200 15.02 -8.14 -1.00
N ILE A 201 14.54 -8.38 -2.22
CA ILE A 201 14.42 -9.72 -2.79
C ILE A 201 15.57 -10.01 -3.75
N TYR A 202 16.03 -8.98 -4.48
CA TYR A 202 17.01 -9.16 -5.54
C TYR A 202 18.37 -9.60 -5.00
N THR A 203 18.78 -10.78 -5.42
CA THR A 203 20.13 -11.29 -5.31
C THR A 203 20.57 -11.73 -6.70
N ASN A 204 21.86 -11.62 -7.00
CA ASN A 204 22.38 -12.03 -8.31
C ASN A 204 22.23 -13.53 -8.63
N SER A 205 21.74 -14.33 -7.68
CA SER A 205 21.59 -15.79 -7.77
C SER A 205 20.17 -16.23 -8.15
N LEU A 206 19.18 -15.34 -8.16
CA LEU A 206 17.78 -15.68 -8.47
C LEU A 206 17.54 -15.64 -9.97
N SER A 207 16.83 -16.65 -10.49
CA SER A 207 16.28 -16.65 -11.85
C SER A 207 15.15 -15.65 -12.03
N ASN A 208 14.81 -15.31 -13.29
CA ASN A 208 13.68 -14.43 -13.58
C ASN A 208 12.34 -14.99 -13.07
N ASP A 209 12.15 -16.32 -13.14
CA ASP A 209 10.94 -16.98 -12.62
C ASP A 209 10.86 -16.87 -11.09
N GLU A 210 11.95 -17.08 -10.37
CA GLU A 210 12.01 -16.92 -8.91
C GLU A 210 11.79 -15.46 -8.48
N LEU A 211 12.37 -14.50 -9.20
CA LEU A 211 12.14 -13.08 -8.95
C LEU A 211 10.68 -12.72 -9.17
N ALA A 212 10.09 -13.17 -10.26
CA ALA A 212 8.69 -12.91 -10.56
C ALA A 212 7.74 -13.53 -9.52
N GLU A 213 8.02 -14.76 -9.08
CA GLU A 213 7.25 -15.41 -8.01
C GLU A 213 7.32 -14.61 -6.69
N LYS A 214 8.53 -14.16 -6.31
CA LYS A 214 8.73 -13.41 -5.08
C LYS A 214 8.11 -12.00 -5.14
N LEU A 215 8.17 -11.34 -6.30
CA LEU A 215 7.57 -10.03 -6.54
C LEU A 215 6.08 -10.12 -6.90
N ASN A 216 5.56 -11.33 -7.10
CA ASN A 216 4.20 -11.59 -7.55
C ASN A 216 3.83 -10.82 -8.84
N VAL A 217 4.72 -10.87 -9.84
CA VAL A 217 4.55 -10.21 -11.15
C VAL A 217 4.63 -11.22 -12.29
N ARG A 218 4.05 -10.86 -13.44
CA ARG A 218 4.15 -11.67 -14.67
C ARG A 218 5.43 -11.37 -15.45
N TYR A 219 5.83 -10.11 -15.51
CA TYR A 219 6.98 -9.71 -16.32
C TYR A 219 8.15 -9.29 -15.43
N ILE A 220 9.36 -9.61 -15.88
CA ILE A 220 10.62 -9.13 -15.27
C ILE A 220 11.40 -8.37 -16.34
N SER A 221 11.77 -7.12 -16.04
CA SER A 221 12.72 -6.35 -16.85
C SER A 221 14.07 -6.34 -16.18
N THR A 222 15.09 -6.78 -16.90
CA THR A 222 16.51 -6.75 -16.48
C THR A 222 17.35 -5.98 -17.49
N GLY A 223 18.51 -5.49 -17.07
CA GLY A 223 19.37 -4.77 -18.00
C GLY A 223 20.72 -4.40 -17.42
N ILE A 224 21.53 -3.83 -18.27
CA ILE A 224 22.87 -3.31 -17.92
C ILE A 224 23.02 -1.87 -18.39
N LEU A 225 23.80 -1.11 -17.64
CA LEU A 225 24.26 0.22 -18.02
C LEU A 225 25.79 0.23 -18.00
N TRP A 226 26.37 0.75 -19.06
CA TRP A 226 27.82 0.92 -19.18
C TRP A 226 28.12 2.33 -19.69
N LYS A 227 28.80 3.12 -18.88
CA LYS A 227 29.33 4.43 -19.26
C LYS A 227 30.76 4.28 -19.75
N ILE A 228 31.04 4.72 -20.98
CA ILE A 228 32.36 4.67 -21.63
C ILE A 228 32.69 6.07 -22.15
N GLY A 229 33.44 6.85 -21.38
CA GLY A 229 33.68 8.25 -21.69
C GLY A 229 32.37 9.04 -21.72
N GLU A 230 32.05 9.65 -22.86
CA GLU A 230 30.81 10.42 -23.08
C GLU A 230 29.65 9.58 -23.61
N LEU A 231 29.81 8.26 -23.72
CA LEU A 231 28.79 7.37 -24.26
C LEU A 231 28.20 6.52 -23.15
N PHE A 232 26.87 6.39 -23.17
CA PHE A 232 26.12 5.40 -22.42
C PHE A 232 25.66 4.29 -23.33
N GLN A 233 25.93 3.07 -22.94
CA GLN A 233 25.38 1.87 -23.52
C GLN A 233 24.41 1.24 -22.52
N ILE A 234 23.15 1.08 -22.93
CA ILE A 234 22.10 0.50 -22.12
C ILE A 234 21.50 -0.67 -22.91
N SER A 235 21.35 -1.81 -22.26
CA SER A 235 20.54 -2.91 -22.78
C SER A 235 19.45 -3.25 -21.78
N LEU A 236 18.27 -3.56 -22.29
CA LEU A 236 17.13 -4.05 -21.52
C LEU A 236 16.57 -5.31 -22.13
N GLU A 237 16.07 -6.20 -21.29
CA GLU A 237 15.33 -7.39 -21.66
C GLU A 237 14.02 -7.42 -20.89
N LEU A 238 12.96 -7.88 -21.53
CA LEU A 238 11.65 -8.12 -20.94
C LEU A 238 11.34 -9.62 -21.01
N TYR A 239 11.21 -10.23 -19.85
CA TYR A 239 10.95 -11.66 -19.71
C TYR A 239 9.51 -11.89 -19.27
N ASP A 240 8.77 -12.76 -19.97
CA ASP A 240 7.41 -13.21 -19.62
C ASP A 240 7.47 -14.56 -18.92
N THR A 241 7.12 -14.61 -17.65
CA THR A 241 7.16 -15.84 -16.84
C THR A 241 6.07 -16.83 -17.21
N LYS A 242 4.96 -16.38 -17.82
CA LYS A 242 3.90 -17.27 -18.31
C LYS A 242 4.41 -18.19 -19.43
N ASN A 243 5.30 -17.68 -20.28
CA ASN A 243 5.87 -18.37 -21.42
C ASN A 243 7.34 -18.79 -21.19
N SER A 244 7.91 -18.44 -20.05
CA SER A 244 9.32 -18.67 -19.68
C SER A 244 10.32 -18.25 -20.77
N LYS A 245 10.11 -17.07 -21.36
CA LYS A 245 10.96 -16.56 -22.44
C LYS A 245 11.11 -15.03 -22.42
N VAL A 246 12.21 -14.55 -23.02
CA VAL A 246 12.39 -13.13 -23.35
C VAL A 246 11.43 -12.78 -24.50
N VAL A 247 10.52 -11.84 -24.24
CA VAL A 247 9.55 -11.36 -25.25
C VAL A 247 10.02 -10.13 -25.97
N TRP A 248 10.97 -9.42 -25.41
CA TRP A 248 11.60 -8.25 -26.02
C TRP A 248 12.99 -8.02 -25.43
N SER A 249 13.92 -7.58 -26.29
CA SER A 249 15.21 -7.05 -25.88
C SER A 249 15.65 -5.96 -26.84
N ASP A 250 16.35 -4.97 -26.32
CA ASP A 250 16.89 -3.90 -27.14
C ASP A 250 18.17 -3.33 -26.51
N ARG A 251 18.97 -2.65 -27.34
CA ARG A 251 20.24 -2.07 -26.94
C ARG A 251 20.39 -0.68 -27.55
N TRP A 252 20.69 0.28 -26.70
CA TRP A 252 20.91 1.67 -27.08
C TRP A 252 22.34 2.08 -26.79
N GLN A 253 22.86 2.93 -27.67
CA GLN A 253 24.09 3.67 -27.44
C GLN A 253 23.76 5.14 -27.65
N GLU A 254 23.88 5.92 -26.60
CA GLU A 254 23.53 7.34 -26.61
C GLU A 254 24.66 8.17 -26.02
N LYS A 255 24.79 9.40 -26.53
CA LYS A 255 25.69 10.36 -25.91
C LYS A 255 25.18 10.82 -24.57
N TRP A 256 26.11 11.21 -23.70
CA TRP A 256 25.83 11.85 -22.42
C TRP A 256 24.71 12.90 -22.49
N ASP A 257 24.77 13.74 -23.52
CA ASP A 257 23.84 14.86 -23.76
C ASP A 257 22.37 14.41 -23.90
N ASN A 258 22.13 13.15 -24.18
CA ASN A 258 20.79 12.58 -24.38
C ASN A 258 20.26 11.79 -23.18
N LEU A 259 20.98 11.78 -22.05
CA LEU A 259 20.63 10.97 -20.86
C LEU A 259 19.18 11.17 -20.39
N PRO A 260 18.65 12.39 -20.27
CA PRO A 260 17.26 12.59 -19.87
C PRO A 260 16.24 12.01 -20.86
N SER A 261 16.56 11.94 -22.17
CA SER A 261 15.67 11.38 -23.19
C SER A 261 15.68 9.85 -23.22
N ILE A 262 16.77 9.22 -22.77
CA ILE A 262 16.91 7.76 -22.73
C ILE A 262 15.80 7.15 -21.86
N LYS A 263 15.58 7.67 -20.68
CA LYS A 263 14.55 7.26 -19.75
C LYS A 263 13.15 7.19 -20.38
N SER A 264 12.76 8.25 -21.09
CA SER A 264 11.47 8.31 -21.77
C SER A 264 11.32 7.25 -22.87
N LYS A 265 12.39 7.01 -23.63
CA LYS A 265 12.41 5.95 -24.66
C LYS A 265 12.27 4.57 -24.03
N LEU A 266 12.99 4.31 -22.92
CA LEU A 266 12.94 3.03 -22.21
C LEU A 266 11.56 2.74 -21.64
N SER A 267 10.94 3.71 -20.96
CA SER A 267 9.58 3.58 -20.39
C SER A 267 8.54 3.30 -21.47
N LYS A 268 8.61 4.06 -22.57
CA LYS A 268 7.70 3.89 -23.71
C LYS A 268 7.84 2.51 -24.34
N ASN A 269 9.08 2.03 -24.51
CA ASN A 269 9.32 0.72 -25.10
C ASN A 269 8.81 -0.42 -24.21
N ILE A 270 8.99 -0.33 -22.88
CA ILE A 270 8.41 -1.31 -21.95
C ILE A 270 6.89 -1.32 -22.09
N LEU A 271 6.22 -0.16 -22.05
CA LEU A 271 4.76 -0.07 -22.12
C LEU A 271 4.23 -0.57 -23.47
N ASN A 272 4.87 -0.21 -24.58
CA ASN A 272 4.47 -0.68 -25.92
C ASN A 272 4.59 -2.19 -26.06
N ASN A 273 5.65 -2.81 -25.52
CA ASN A 273 5.83 -4.27 -25.60
C ASN A 273 4.94 -5.05 -24.61
N LEU A 274 4.22 -4.35 -23.75
CA LEU A 274 3.18 -4.89 -22.90
C LEU A 274 1.76 -4.62 -23.44
N ASP A 275 1.64 -4.16 -24.71
CA ASP A 275 0.40 -3.74 -25.36
C ASP A 275 -0.38 -2.66 -24.58
N ILE A 276 0.33 -1.85 -23.81
CA ILE A 276 -0.24 -0.74 -23.05
C ILE A 276 -0.19 0.52 -23.92
N LEU A 277 -1.34 0.84 -24.52
CA LEU A 277 -1.50 2.09 -25.27
C LEU A 277 -1.61 3.26 -24.29
N THR A 278 -0.60 4.11 -24.26
CA THR A 278 -0.66 5.37 -23.53
C THR A 278 -1.05 6.49 -24.50
N ASN A 279 -2.19 7.15 -24.24
CA ASN A 279 -2.61 8.34 -24.99
C ASN A 279 -1.71 9.56 -24.70
N GLU A 280 -0.83 9.45 -23.73
CA GLU A 280 0.14 10.49 -23.42
C GLU A 280 1.46 10.22 -24.14
N THR A 281 2.01 11.27 -24.72
CA THR A 281 3.45 11.36 -24.96
C THR A 281 4.15 11.17 -23.63
N THR A 282 4.51 9.92 -23.31
CA THR A 282 5.30 9.58 -22.14
C THR A 282 6.51 10.48 -22.14
N SER A 283 6.53 11.38 -21.17
CA SER A 283 7.61 12.26 -20.77
C SER A 283 8.57 12.75 -21.87
N SER A 284 8.35 13.97 -22.35
CA SER A 284 9.53 14.78 -22.68
C SER A 284 10.46 14.77 -21.47
N ALA A 285 11.77 14.76 -21.71
CA ALA A 285 12.78 14.82 -20.64
C ALA A 285 12.34 15.82 -19.56
N GLU A 286 12.42 15.43 -18.29
CA GLU A 286 12.07 16.30 -17.15
C GLU A 286 12.93 17.56 -17.12
N THR A 287 14.09 17.53 -17.75
CA THR A 287 15.05 18.63 -17.90
C THR A 287 15.83 18.48 -19.20
N GLY A 288 16.16 19.59 -19.83
CA GLY A 288 17.16 19.66 -20.89
C GLY A 288 18.58 19.89 -20.38
N ASN A 289 18.75 20.14 -19.07
CA ASN A 289 20.06 20.36 -18.44
C ASN A 289 20.58 19.06 -17.81
N ILE A 290 21.59 18.49 -18.43
CA ILE A 290 22.18 17.21 -18.06
C ILE A 290 22.86 17.27 -16.69
N GLU A 291 23.59 18.34 -16.44
CA GLU A 291 24.30 18.54 -15.19
C GLU A 291 23.30 18.65 -14.01
N ALA A 292 22.19 19.35 -14.21
CA ALA A 292 21.09 19.39 -13.24
C ALA A 292 20.55 17.99 -12.95
N TYR A 293 20.33 17.20 -13.99
CA TYR A 293 19.82 15.82 -13.82
C TYR A 293 20.85 14.93 -13.11
N GLU A 294 22.13 15.08 -13.40
CA GLU A 294 23.20 14.35 -12.71
C GLU A 294 23.24 14.66 -11.20
N PHE A 295 23.18 15.94 -10.81
CA PHE A 295 23.12 16.32 -9.41
C PHE A 295 21.89 15.74 -8.72
N TYR A 296 20.74 15.74 -9.40
CA TYR A 296 19.52 15.09 -8.88
C TYR A 296 19.70 13.57 -8.68
N LEU A 297 20.27 12.86 -9.66
CA LEU A 297 20.52 11.41 -9.53
C LEU A 297 21.49 11.08 -8.40
N LYS A 298 22.58 11.88 -8.24
CA LYS A 298 23.52 11.75 -7.13
C LYS A 298 22.84 11.96 -5.78
N ALA A 299 22.02 13.01 -5.70
CA ALA A 299 21.23 13.29 -4.49
C ALA A 299 20.28 12.15 -4.15
N LYS A 300 19.51 11.67 -5.13
CA LYS A 300 18.57 10.58 -4.97
C LYS A 300 19.25 9.29 -4.53
N TYR A 301 20.34 8.91 -5.19
CA TYR A 301 21.14 7.75 -4.81
C TYR A 301 21.65 7.84 -3.37
N LYS A 302 22.22 9.01 -3.01
CA LYS A 302 22.75 9.24 -1.66
C LYS A 302 21.65 9.20 -0.61
N TYR A 303 20.49 9.82 -0.88
CA TYR A 303 19.32 9.82 0.01
C TYR A 303 18.80 8.42 0.32
N GLU A 304 18.70 7.57 -0.70
CA GLU A 304 18.20 6.19 -0.55
C GLU A 304 19.23 5.25 0.12
N LYS A 305 20.52 5.46 -0.12
CA LYS A 305 21.60 4.60 0.44
C LYS A 305 22.10 5.07 1.79
N SER A 306 21.92 6.34 2.12
CA SER A 306 22.41 6.90 3.38
C SER A 306 21.35 6.84 4.47
N LYS A 307 21.86 6.61 5.69
CA LYS A 307 21.05 6.56 6.92
C LYS A 307 21.56 7.55 7.97
N LYS A 308 22.46 8.47 7.59
CA LYS A 308 23.11 9.43 8.51
C LYS A 308 22.59 10.84 8.25
N THR A 309 22.36 11.59 9.31
CA THR A 309 21.92 13.00 9.26
C THR A 309 22.86 13.89 8.47
N GLU A 310 24.19 13.69 8.60
CA GLU A 310 25.22 14.44 7.87
C GLU A 310 25.06 14.32 6.34
N ASP A 311 24.59 13.16 5.88
CA ASP A 311 24.35 12.92 4.47
C ASP A 311 23.13 13.65 3.91
N VAL A 312 22.14 13.96 4.76
CA VAL A 312 20.96 14.73 4.35
C VAL A 312 21.35 16.16 3.93
N GLU A 313 22.28 16.80 4.62
CA GLU A 313 22.77 18.14 4.21
C GLU A 313 23.52 18.10 2.87
N ILE A 314 24.29 17.03 2.61
CA ILE A 314 24.93 16.83 1.31
C ILE A 314 23.85 16.64 0.22
N VAL A 315 22.82 15.85 0.50
CA VAL A 315 21.68 15.65 -0.41
C VAL A 315 21.00 16.99 -0.72
N ARG A 316 20.71 17.79 0.30
CA ARG A 316 20.14 19.14 0.13
C ARG A 316 21.02 20.04 -0.73
N GLY A 317 22.34 20.01 -0.51
CA GLY A 317 23.31 20.75 -1.32
C GLY A 317 23.30 20.34 -2.80
N LEU A 318 23.25 19.04 -3.08
CA LEU A 318 23.16 18.52 -4.45
C LEU A 318 21.84 18.90 -5.12
N LEU A 319 20.70 18.81 -4.39
CA LEU A 319 19.39 19.18 -4.91
C LEU A 319 19.28 20.68 -5.18
N LYS A 320 19.83 21.55 -4.33
CA LYS A 320 19.90 23.00 -4.58
C LYS A 320 20.69 23.29 -5.85
N LYS A 321 21.85 22.65 -6.05
CA LYS A 321 22.62 22.80 -7.29
C LYS A 321 21.82 22.35 -8.52
N ALA A 322 21.10 21.24 -8.44
CA ALA A 322 20.25 20.76 -9.51
C ALA A 322 19.16 21.79 -9.87
N ILE A 323 18.52 22.39 -8.86
CA ILE A 323 17.48 23.41 -9.00
C ILE A 323 18.04 24.71 -9.59
N ASP A 324 19.24 25.14 -9.13
CA ASP A 324 19.89 26.36 -9.65
C ASP A 324 20.22 26.21 -11.14
N LEU A 325 20.65 25.03 -11.57
CA LEU A 325 20.95 24.71 -12.97
C LEU A 325 19.71 24.55 -13.83
N ASP A 326 18.63 24.01 -13.28
CA ASP A 326 17.35 23.89 -13.98
C ASP A 326 16.15 24.02 -13.03
N LYS A 327 15.54 25.20 -13.03
CA LYS A 327 14.35 25.49 -12.23
C LYS A 327 13.11 24.71 -12.64
N LYS A 328 13.14 23.98 -13.78
CA LYS A 328 12.04 23.14 -14.24
C LYS A 328 12.12 21.71 -13.72
N LEU A 329 13.19 21.32 -13.06
CA LEU A 329 13.36 19.97 -12.53
C LEU A 329 12.52 19.74 -11.27
N ALA A 330 11.20 19.55 -11.45
CA ALA A 330 10.21 19.40 -10.36
C ALA A 330 10.60 18.32 -9.34
N ASN A 331 11.16 17.19 -9.80
CA ASN A 331 11.57 16.09 -8.93
C ASN A 331 12.66 16.48 -7.93
N ALA A 332 13.54 17.44 -8.28
CA ALA A 332 14.54 17.94 -7.34
C ALA A 332 13.89 18.73 -6.19
N TYR A 333 12.90 19.58 -6.49
CA TYR A 333 12.12 20.29 -5.46
C TYR A 333 11.33 19.32 -4.57
N HIS A 334 10.66 18.34 -5.18
CA HIS A 334 9.87 17.34 -4.42
C HIS A 334 10.75 16.55 -3.45
N LEU A 335 11.95 16.13 -3.89
CA LEU A 335 12.87 15.41 -3.03
C LEU A 335 13.47 16.33 -1.96
N LEU A 336 13.80 17.59 -2.30
CA LEU A 336 14.31 18.57 -1.33
C LEU A 336 13.27 18.87 -0.25
N SER A 337 12.03 19.15 -0.62
CA SER A 337 10.91 19.36 0.30
C SER A 337 10.71 18.16 1.23
N LEU A 338 10.81 16.95 0.71
CA LEU A 338 10.68 15.71 1.49
C LEU A 338 11.76 15.59 2.58
N THR A 339 13.00 16.04 2.31
CA THR A 339 14.06 16.01 3.32
C THR A 339 13.77 16.91 4.53
N PHE A 340 13.05 18.00 4.34
CA PHE A 340 12.62 18.88 5.42
C PHE A 340 11.36 18.36 6.13
N LEU A 341 10.42 17.80 5.36
CA LEU A 341 9.18 17.24 5.92
C LEU A 341 9.47 16.13 6.94
N TYR A 342 10.43 15.25 6.68
CA TYR A 342 10.82 14.18 7.61
C TYR A 342 11.45 14.69 8.92
N GLU A 343 12.05 15.88 8.89
CA GLU A 343 12.55 16.55 10.10
C GLU A 343 11.48 17.43 10.77
N SER A 344 10.23 17.39 10.30
CA SER A 344 9.11 18.25 10.76
C SER A 344 9.36 19.76 10.53
N ARG A 345 10.26 20.11 9.64
CA ARG A 345 10.57 21.49 9.22
C ARG A 345 9.59 21.91 8.12
N TYR A 346 8.36 22.15 8.54
CA TYR A 346 7.23 22.37 7.63
C TYR A 346 7.34 23.66 6.82
N ASP A 347 7.86 24.74 7.43
CA ASP A 347 7.97 26.05 6.77
C ASP A 347 8.94 25.98 5.58
N GLU A 348 10.10 25.35 5.76
CA GLU A 348 11.08 25.20 4.68
C GLU A 348 10.55 24.25 3.58
N SER A 349 9.88 23.17 3.96
CA SER A 349 9.24 22.29 2.99
C SER A 349 8.18 23.04 2.18
N MET A 350 7.37 23.88 2.82
CA MET A 350 6.34 24.69 2.18
C MET A 350 6.94 25.74 1.26
N GLU A 351 8.01 26.43 1.69
CA GLU A 351 8.71 27.43 0.87
C GLU A 351 9.18 26.82 -0.45
N ILE A 352 9.82 25.64 -0.39
CA ILE A 352 10.33 24.93 -1.57
C ILE A 352 9.19 24.58 -2.53
N LEU A 353 8.09 24.02 -2.04
CA LEU A 353 6.93 23.63 -2.86
C LEU A 353 6.19 24.84 -3.43
N THR A 354 6.11 25.93 -2.68
CA THR A 354 5.50 27.18 -3.14
C THR A 354 6.34 27.82 -4.23
N ASN A 355 7.67 27.81 -4.11
CA ASN A 355 8.58 28.28 -5.14
C ASN A 355 8.42 27.43 -6.42
N LEU A 356 8.33 26.11 -6.31
CA LEU A 356 8.04 25.24 -7.46
C LEU A 356 6.70 25.58 -8.10
N LEU A 357 5.63 25.78 -7.31
CA LEU A 357 4.31 26.11 -7.85
C LEU A 357 4.32 27.45 -8.59
N LYS A 358 5.11 28.42 -8.12
CA LYS A 358 5.33 29.70 -8.81
C LYS A 358 6.03 29.48 -10.15
N GLU A 359 7.11 28.71 -10.19
CA GLU A 359 7.79 28.35 -11.44
C GLU A 359 6.83 27.62 -12.41
N GLN A 360 6.00 26.72 -11.89
CA GLN A 360 4.98 25.99 -12.66
C GLN A 360 3.92 26.91 -13.26
N SER A 361 3.56 27.98 -12.59
CA SER A 361 2.59 28.97 -13.07
C SER A 361 3.15 29.89 -14.18
N GLN A 362 4.46 30.08 -14.20
CA GLN A 362 5.14 30.96 -15.15
C GLN A 362 5.69 30.22 -16.39
N ASN A 363 5.79 28.91 -16.32
CA ASN A 363 6.38 28.06 -17.35
C ASN A 363 5.39 26.95 -17.73
N ASN A 364 5.49 26.43 -18.96
CA ASN A 364 4.65 25.34 -19.45
C ASN A 364 5.04 23.99 -18.79
N PHE A 365 4.65 23.82 -17.53
CA PHE A 365 4.75 22.50 -16.88
C PHE A 365 3.61 21.59 -17.28
N LYS A 366 3.86 20.29 -17.23
CA LYS A 366 2.82 19.29 -17.47
C LYS A 366 1.82 19.29 -16.30
N SER A 367 0.54 19.11 -16.60
CA SER A 367 -0.52 19.01 -15.60
C SER A 367 -0.25 17.93 -14.54
N LYS A 368 0.40 16.83 -14.93
CA LYS A 368 0.86 15.76 -14.03
C LYS A 368 1.77 16.29 -12.91
N GLU A 369 2.78 17.08 -13.25
CA GLU A 369 3.74 17.63 -12.27
C GLU A 369 3.07 18.62 -11.32
N ILE A 370 2.15 19.44 -11.84
CA ILE A 370 1.35 20.38 -11.03
C ILE A 370 0.46 19.59 -10.06
N GLY A 371 -0.18 18.52 -10.53
CA GLY A 371 -1.00 17.63 -9.69
C GLY A 371 -0.20 17.03 -8.53
N ILE A 372 1.02 16.55 -8.80
CA ILE A 372 1.93 16.03 -7.76
C ILE A 372 2.32 17.14 -6.77
N THR A 373 2.63 18.34 -7.25
CA THR A 373 3.00 19.47 -6.37
C THR A 373 1.85 19.85 -5.44
N TYR A 374 0.60 19.93 -5.93
CA TYR A 374 -0.56 20.15 -5.06
C TYR A 374 -0.72 19.04 -4.03
N TYR A 375 -0.53 17.78 -4.42
CA TYR A 375 -0.55 16.65 -3.48
C TYR A 375 0.49 16.83 -2.38
N LYS A 376 1.74 17.17 -2.72
CA LYS A 376 2.83 17.37 -1.76
C LYS A 376 2.59 18.56 -0.81
N ILE A 377 2.01 19.66 -1.31
CA ILE A 377 1.59 20.78 -0.46
C ILE A 377 0.47 20.33 0.50
N GLY A 378 -0.45 19.51 0.02
CA GLY A 378 -1.49 18.90 0.86
C GLY A 378 -0.91 18.04 1.98
N ASP A 379 0.12 17.22 1.68
CA ASP A 379 0.84 16.41 2.68
C ASP A 379 1.43 17.29 3.78
N VAL A 380 2.09 18.41 3.42
CA VAL A 380 2.67 19.33 4.42
C VAL A 380 1.58 19.93 5.31
N TYR A 381 0.46 20.42 4.74
CA TYR A 381 -0.65 20.93 5.54
C TYR A 381 -1.28 19.87 6.45
N PHE A 382 -1.36 18.63 5.98
CA PHE A 382 -1.86 17.52 6.79
C PHE A 382 -0.98 17.26 8.01
N GLU A 383 0.35 17.24 7.84
CA GLU A 383 1.31 17.08 8.95
C GLU A 383 1.31 18.29 9.91
N MET A 384 1.00 19.50 9.41
CA MET A 384 0.76 20.69 10.22
C MET A 384 -0.60 20.65 10.95
N LYS A 385 -1.44 19.64 10.67
CA LYS A 385 -2.83 19.50 11.15
C LYS A 385 -3.77 20.63 10.66
N ASP A 386 -3.41 21.35 9.60
CA ASP A 386 -4.29 22.28 8.89
C ASP A 386 -5.10 21.51 7.84
N TYR A 387 -6.06 20.72 8.33
CA TYR A 387 -6.83 19.80 7.49
C TYR A 387 -7.70 20.51 6.45
N ASP A 388 -8.10 21.75 6.69
CA ASP A 388 -8.87 22.54 5.72
C ASP A 388 -8.04 22.84 4.48
N LYS A 389 -6.82 23.34 4.67
CA LYS A 389 -5.90 23.57 3.55
C LYS A 389 -5.42 22.28 2.91
N ALA A 390 -5.21 21.22 3.69
CA ALA A 390 -4.87 19.90 3.17
C ALA A 390 -5.96 19.41 2.20
N VAL A 391 -7.23 19.46 2.59
CA VAL A 391 -8.39 19.10 1.74
C VAL A 391 -8.43 19.94 0.47
N GLU A 392 -8.21 21.27 0.55
CA GLU A 392 -8.17 22.13 -0.64
C GLU A 392 -7.11 21.64 -1.64
N LYS A 393 -5.89 21.34 -1.16
CA LYS A 393 -4.77 20.97 -2.05
C LYS A 393 -4.91 19.55 -2.60
N PHE A 394 -5.35 18.59 -1.77
CA PHE A 394 -5.66 17.24 -2.25
C PHE A 394 -6.80 17.24 -3.28
N SER A 395 -7.83 18.09 -3.08
CA SER A 395 -8.93 18.23 -4.04
C SER A 395 -8.44 18.79 -5.39
N LYS A 396 -7.53 19.78 -5.37
CA LYS A 396 -6.90 20.28 -6.61
C LYS A 396 -6.08 19.20 -7.31
N SER A 397 -5.31 18.41 -6.56
CA SER A 397 -4.56 17.29 -7.10
C SER A 397 -5.46 16.23 -7.73
N SER A 398 -6.54 15.82 -7.03
CA SER A 398 -7.51 14.85 -7.55
C SER A 398 -8.20 15.35 -8.82
N LYS A 399 -8.60 16.64 -8.85
CA LYS A 399 -9.23 17.24 -10.04
C LYS A 399 -8.30 17.21 -11.26
N ILE A 400 -7.04 17.62 -11.09
CA ILE A 400 -6.04 17.56 -12.17
C ILE A 400 -5.83 16.11 -12.61
N ALA A 401 -5.76 15.18 -11.67
CA ALA A 401 -5.58 13.76 -11.97
C ALA A 401 -6.75 13.17 -12.76
N ASP A 402 -8.00 13.56 -12.44
CA ASP A 402 -9.20 13.20 -13.21
C ASP A 402 -9.14 13.80 -14.64
N GLU A 403 -8.75 15.07 -14.79
CA GLU A 403 -8.65 15.75 -16.10
C GLU A 403 -7.64 15.10 -17.05
N ILE A 404 -6.55 14.52 -16.52
CA ILE A 404 -5.51 13.84 -17.30
C ILE A 404 -5.61 12.31 -17.26
N ASP A 405 -6.69 11.76 -16.72
CA ASP A 405 -6.92 10.32 -16.51
C ASP A 405 -5.76 9.60 -15.79
N ASN A 406 -5.13 10.28 -14.82
CA ASN A 406 -4.01 9.70 -14.07
C ASN A 406 -4.50 9.02 -12.79
N LYS A 407 -4.88 7.75 -12.90
CA LYS A 407 -5.41 6.96 -11.77
C LYS A 407 -4.47 6.89 -10.57
N LYS A 408 -3.14 6.91 -10.80
CA LYS A 408 -2.17 6.83 -9.72
C LYS A 408 -2.18 8.09 -8.84
N ILE A 409 -2.11 9.28 -9.44
CA ILE A 409 -2.16 10.54 -8.67
C ILE A 409 -3.52 10.62 -7.97
N ASN A 410 -4.59 10.22 -8.67
CA ASN A 410 -5.94 10.30 -8.13
C ASN A 410 -6.13 9.41 -6.89
N VAL A 411 -5.63 8.17 -6.90
CA VAL A 411 -5.78 7.29 -5.73
C VAL A 411 -5.02 7.82 -4.51
N TYR A 412 -3.86 8.46 -4.69
CA TYR A 412 -3.16 9.15 -3.60
C TYR A 412 -4.01 10.29 -3.04
N ALA A 413 -4.49 11.17 -3.91
CA ALA A 413 -5.27 12.33 -3.50
C ALA A 413 -6.58 11.92 -2.80
N LEU A 414 -7.29 10.91 -3.33
CA LEU A 414 -8.54 10.42 -2.75
C LEU A 414 -8.32 9.76 -1.38
N ALA A 415 -7.25 8.97 -1.22
CA ALA A 415 -6.90 8.37 0.07
C ALA A 415 -6.58 9.44 1.12
N SER A 416 -5.80 10.45 0.74
CA SER A 416 -5.47 11.56 1.64
C SER A 416 -6.69 12.44 1.96
N LEU A 417 -7.62 12.61 1.03
CA LEU A 417 -8.92 13.27 1.30
C LEU A 417 -9.74 12.47 2.32
N ALA A 418 -9.80 11.14 2.17
CA ALA A 418 -10.50 10.30 3.14
C ALA A 418 -9.94 10.49 4.56
N LEU A 419 -8.61 10.47 4.70
CA LEU A 419 -7.95 10.68 5.98
C LEU A 419 -8.16 12.10 6.52
N ALA A 420 -8.01 13.11 5.69
CA ALA A 420 -8.21 14.49 6.12
C ALA A 420 -9.65 14.75 6.61
N PHE A 421 -10.67 14.16 5.97
CA PHE A 421 -12.05 14.24 6.45
C PHE A 421 -12.29 13.40 7.70
N THR A 422 -11.57 12.27 7.88
CA THR A 422 -11.60 11.50 9.13
C THR A 422 -11.08 12.35 10.28
N GLU A 423 -9.92 13.00 10.12
CA GLU A 423 -9.34 13.90 11.14
C GLU A 423 -10.23 15.13 11.44
N LYS A 424 -10.98 15.60 10.46
CA LYS A 424 -11.99 16.68 10.65
C LYS A 424 -13.29 16.21 11.33
N GLY A 425 -13.50 14.91 11.48
CA GLY A 425 -14.75 14.34 11.99
C GLY A 425 -15.92 14.35 10.99
N ASP A 426 -15.68 14.66 9.70
CA ASP A 426 -16.69 14.63 8.63
C ASP A 426 -16.86 13.20 8.10
N SER A 427 -17.66 12.42 8.81
CA SER A 427 -17.83 11.00 8.54
C SER A 427 -18.44 10.68 7.18
N GLU A 428 -19.30 11.54 6.65
CA GLU A 428 -19.95 11.34 5.35
C GLU A 428 -18.92 11.44 4.23
N LYS A 429 -18.11 12.50 4.24
CA LYS A 429 -17.06 12.69 3.24
C LYS A 429 -15.93 11.68 3.40
N ALA A 430 -15.53 11.35 4.63
CA ALA A 430 -14.54 10.31 4.89
C ALA A 430 -14.95 8.99 4.22
N LEU A 431 -16.19 8.54 4.44
CA LEU A 431 -16.73 7.33 3.82
C LEU A 431 -16.82 7.44 2.29
N PHE A 432 -17.27 8.58 1.77
CA PHE A 432 -17.36 8.82 0.32
C PHE A 432 -16.00 8.67 -0.36
N TYR A 433 -14.96 9.31 0.17
CA TYR A 433 -13.62 9.23 -0.41
C TYR A 433 -12.95 7.88 -0.20
N SER A 434 -13.19 7.19 0.93
CA SER A 434 -12.72 5.82 1.16
C SER A 434 -13.28 4.85 0.11
N ASN A 435 -14.57 4.95 -0.21
CA ASN A 435 -15.20 4.13 -1.26
C ASN A 435 -14.61 4.42 -2.65
N ARG A 436 -14.40 5.69 -3.00
CA ARG A 436 -13.74 6.05 -4.27
C ARG A 436 -12.31 5.51 -4.35
N THR A 437 -11.56 5.60 -3.25
CA THR A 437 -10.20 5.05 -3.14
C THR A 437 -10.21 3.54 -3.36
N LEU A 438 -11.12 2.81 -2.71
CA LEU A 438 -11.24 1.35 -2.84
C LEU A 438 -11.56 0.93 -4.27
N LYS A 439 -12.53 1.61 -4.90
CA LYS A 439 -12.89 1.35 -6.30
C LYS A 439 -11.66 1.50 -7.21
N LEU A 440 -10.95 2.60 -7.09
CA LEU A 440 -9.78 2.88 -7.93
C LEU A 440 -8.61 1.93 -7.63
N ALA A 441 -8.41 1.56 -6.35
CA ALA A 441 -7.40 0.59 -5.95
C ALA A 441 -7.64 -0.80 -6.53
N ARG A 442 -8.92 -1.22 -6.62
CA ARG A 442 -9.34 -2.46 -7.28
C ARG A 442 -9.09 -2.41 -8.79
N GLU A 443 -9.46 -1.32 -9.45
CA GLU A 443 -9.18 -1.12 -10.88
C GLU A 443 -7.68 -1.19 -11.20
N LEU A 444 -6.83 -0.70 -10.31
CA LEU A 444 -5.38 -0.75 -10.44
C LEU A 444 -4.77 -2.12 -10.06
N ASP A 445 -5.56 -3.06 -9.54
CA ASP A 445 -5.12 -4.35 -8.98
C ASP A 445 -3.82 -4.22 -8.14
N SER A 446 -3.75 -3.19 -7.34
CA SER A 446 -2.54 -2.85 -6.59
C SER A 446 -2.68 -3.16 -5.11
N PRO A 447 -1.93 -4.15 -4.57
CA PRO A 447 -1.93 -4.45 -3.14
C PRO A 447 -1.63 -3.23 -2.27
N ARG A 448 -0.76 -2.34 -2.75
CA ARG A 448 -0.42 -1.11 -2.04
C ARG A 448 -1.62 -0.20 -1.85
N TRP A 449 -2.40 0.04 -2.92
CA TRP A 449 -3.56 0.93 -2.87
C TRP A 449 -4.73 0.31 -2.12
N LEU A 450 -4.87 -1.02 -2.19
CA LEU A 450 -5.83 -1.73 -1.34
C LEU A 450 -5.49 -1.53 0.14
N ASN A 451 -4.21 -1.59 0.53
CA ASN A 451 -3.80 -1.31 1.91
C ASN A 451 -4.19 0.10 2.34
N PHE A 452 -3.96 1.13 1.51
CA PHE A 452 -4.38 2.49 1.82
C PHE A 452 -5.90 2.62 1.94
N SER A 453 -6.67 1.93 1.10
CA SER A 453 -8.13 1.91 1.19
C SER A 453 -8.59 1.28 2.50
N TYR A 454 -8.04 0.12 2.87
CA TYR A 454 -8.40 -0.57 4.12
C TYR A 454 -8.02 0.27 5.34
N PHE A 455 -6.87 0.94 5.30
CA PHE A 455 -6.49 1.92 6.32
C PHE A 455 -7.53 3.06 6.45
N SER A 456 -7.93 3.66 5.33
CA SER A 456 -8.93 4.74 5.35
C SER A 456 -10.26 4.29 5.96
N PHE A 457 -10.73 3.07 5.63
CA PHE A 457 -11.93 2.49 6.26
C PHE A 457 -11.72 2.20 7.75
N GLY A 458 -10.58 1.62 8.12
CA GLY A 458 -10.25 1.37 9.51
C GLY A 458 -10.30 2.66 10.34
N SER A 459 -9.63 3.71 9.88
CA SER A 459 -9.63 5.04 10.52
C SER A 459 -11.05 5.65 10.61
N TYR A 460 -11.86 5.49 9.55
CA TYR A 460 -13.26 5.91 9.57
C TYR A 460 -14.06 5.21 10.67
N TYR A 461 -13.94 3.89 10.79
CA TYR A 461 -14.69 3.14 11.81
C TYR A 461 -14.16 3.40 13.23
N GLU A 462 -12.84 3.63 13.41
CA GLU A 462 -12.28 4.10 14.68
C GLU A 462 -12.86 5.44 15.12
N MET A 463 -12.97 6.40 14.19
CA MET A 463 -13.62 7.69 14.44
C MET A 463 -15.10 7.52 14.87
N LYS A 464 -15.79 6.50 14.35
CA LYS A 464 -17.16 6.15 14.73
C LYS A 464 -17.26 5.40 16.07
N GLY A 465 -16.15 4.97 16.64
CA GLY A 465 -16.11 4.12 17.82
C GLY A 465 -16.46 2.65 17.54
N ASP A 466 -16.60 2.26 16.27
CA ASP A 466 -16.84 0.87 15.86
C ASP A 466 -15.49 0.15 15.67
N PHE A 467 -14.86 -0.17 16.79
CA PHE A 467 -13.54 -0.79 16.83
C PHE A 467 -13.52 -2.20 16.24
N GLU A 468 -14.64 -2.93 16.27
CA GLU A 468 -14.72 -4.27 15.65
C GLU A 468 -14.63 -4.15 14.12
N MET A 469 -15.36 -3.20 13.52
CA MET A 469 -15.24 -2.93 12.09
C MET A 469 -13.87 -2.38 11.71
N ALA A 470 -13.27 -1.54 12.56
CA ALA A 470 -11.91 -1.04 12.34
C ALA A 470 -10.90 -2.20 12.29
N LEU A 471 -10.98 -3.14 13.25
CA LEU A 471 -10.16 -4.36 13.26
C LEU A 471 -10.37 -5.21 12.01
N ASP A 472 -11.60 -5.34 11.52
CA ASP A 472 -11.91 -6.07 10.30
C ASP A 472 -11.12 -5.50 9.10
N TYR A 473 -11.16 -4.18 8.92
CA TYR A 473 -10.41 -3.54 7.84
C TYR A 473 -8.89 -3.59 8.03
N HIS A 474 -8.39 -3.46 9.26
CA HIS A 474 -6.96 -3.60 9.54
C HIS A 474 -6.48 -5.05 9.33
N LYS A 475 -7.33 -6.06 9.58
CA LYS A 475 -7.06 -7.46 9.23
C LYS A 475 -7.05 -7.67 7.71
N ARG A 476 -7.93 -7.02 6.94
CA ARG A 476 -7.87 -7.04 5.45
C ARG A 476 -6.55 -6.47 4.94
N LEU A 477 -6.07 -5.37 5.56
CA LEU A 477 -4.75 -4.81 5.26
C LEU A 477 -3.65 -5.84 5.58
N LEU A 478 -3.72 -6.49 6.74
CA LEU A 478 -2.75 -7.52 7.15
C LEU A 478 -2.72 -8.68 6.15
N ASN A 479 -3.89 -9.23 5.79
CA ASN A 479 -4.00 -10.33 4.85
C ASN A 479 -3.44 -9.94 3.47
N ASN A 480 -3.81 -8.77 2.94
CA ASN A 480 -3.29 -8.28 1.67
C ASN A 480 -1.77 -8.05 1.70
N ALA A 481 -1.22 -7.61 2.84
CA ALA A 481 0.21 -7.47 3.03
C ALA A 481 0.93 -8.84 3.12
N GLN A 482 0.30 -9.86 3.72
CA GLN A 482 0.79 -11.24 3.74
C GLN A 482 0.83 -11.83 2.33
N ASP A 483 -0.25 -11.70 1.58
CA ASP A 483 -0.37 -12.22 0.22
C ASP A 483 0.64 -11.59 -0.73
N SER A 484 0.88 -10.30 -0.59
CA SER A 484 1.89 -9.57 -1.36
C SER A 484 3.31 -9.70 -0.80
N LYS A 485 3.50 -10.44 0.32
CA LYS A 485 4.77 -10.59 1.05
C LYS A 485 5.41 -9.23 1.41
N ASN A 486 4.58 -8.22 1.62
CA ASN A 486 5.03 -6.86 1.90
C ASN A 486 5.32 -6.66 3.39
N LYS A 487 6.57 -6.82 3.81
CA LYS A 487 6.99 -6.65 5.22
C LYS A 487 6.63 -5.26 5.78
N SER A 488 6.72 -4.20 4.98
CA SER A 488 6.35 -2.85 5.39
C SER A 488 4.84 -2.75 5.66
N GLY A 489 4.03 -3.34 4.76
CA GLY A 489 2.59 -3.46 4.95
C GLY A 489 2.23 -4.28 6.20
N LEU A 490 2.94 -5.39 6.44
CA LEU A 490 2.75 -6.22 7.64
C LEU A 490 3.04 -5.44 8.93
N SER A 491 4.18 -4.74 8.97
CA SER A 491 4.53 -3.89 10.12
C SER A 491 3.48 -2.83 10.37
N TRP A 492 3.02 -2.15 9.32
CA TRP A 492 1.98 -1.13 9.40
C TRP A 492 0.65 -1.70 9.90
N ALA A 493 0.19 -2.83 9.33
CA ALA A 493 -1.04 -3.50 9.76
C ALA A 493 -1.01 -3.88 11.25
N HIS A 494 0.11 -4.45 11.71
CA HIS A 494 0.26 -4.80 13.12
C HIS A 494 0.27 -3.55 14.02
N GLY A 495 0.87 -2.43 13.60
CA GLY A 495 0.79 -1.16 14.32
C GLY A 495 -0.66 -0.70 14.49
N LEU A 496 -1.43 -0.65 13.39
CA LEU A 496 -2.84 -0.24 13.40
C LEU A 496 -3.73 -1.15 14.26
N ILE A 497 -3.56 -2.47 14.15
CA ILE A 497 -4.30 -3.43 14.99
C ILE A 497 -3.95 -3.22 16.47
N GLY A 498 -2.67 -2.94 16.78
CA GLY A 498 -2.22 -2.61 18.12
C GLY A 498 -2.90 -1.34 18.66
N GLU A 499 -2.97 -0.28 17.86
CA GLU A 499 -3.65 0.98 18.20
C GLU A 499 -5.16 0.79 18.43
N THR A 500 -5.81 -0.01 17.60
CA THR A 500 -7.23 -0.30 17.78
C THR A 500 -7.48 -1.10 19.07
N TYR A 501 -6.62 -2.09 19.38
CA TYR A 501 -6.74 -2.82 20.66
C TYR A 501 -6.43 -1.93 21.87
N GLU A 502 -5.50 -0.98 21.76
CA GLU A 502 -5.26 0.03 22.82
C GLU A 502 -6.52 0.86 23.08
N LYS A 503 -7.21 1.34 22.04
CA LYS A 503 -8.48 2.08 22.14
C LYS A 503 -9.64 1.22 22.73
N MET A 504 -9.53 -0.10 22.64
CA MET A 504 -10.46 -1.06 23.24
C MET A 504 -10.07 -1.46 24.68
N ASP A 505 -9.04 -0.85 25.25
CA ASP A 505 -8.45 -1.21 26.57
C ASP A 505 -7.94 -2.66 26.65
N LYS A 506 -7.63 -3.29 25.51
CA LYS A 506 -7.10 -4.66 25.42
C LYS A 506 -5.57 -4.65 25.36
N SER A 507 -4.93 -4.24 26.46
CA SER A 507 -3.48 -4.00 26.56
C SER A 507 -2.61 -5.18 26.12
N ASP A 508 -2.96 -6.43 26.48
CA ASP A 508 -2.17 -7.61 26.10
C ASP A 508 -2.17 -7.84 24.57
N MET A 509 -3.33 -7.65 23.93
CA MET A 509 -3.45 -7.77 22.48
C MET A 509 -2.71 -6.64 21.79
N ALA A 510 -2.79 -5.41 22.30
CA ALA A 510 -2.04 -4.27 21.80
C ALA A 510 -0.52 -4.52 21.84
N LEU A 511 -0.01 -4.96 23.00
CA LEU A 511 1.41 -5.33 23.16
C LEU A 511 1.86 -6.41 22.19
N LYS A 512 1.04 -7.45 21.99
CA LYS A 512 1.34 -8.52 21.03
C LYS A 512 1.57 -7.96 19.63
N HIS A 513 0.65 -7.12 19.16
CA HIS A 513 0.71 -6.57 17.82
C HIS A 513 1.81 -5.50 17.68
N TYR A 514 2.01 -4.62 18.65
CA TYR A 514 3.12 -3.68 18.64
C TYR A 514 4.49 -4.37 18.60
N ASN A 515 4.67 -5.49 19.33
CA ASN A 515 5.90 -6.27 19.27
C ASN A 515 6.11 -6.94 17.90
N GLN A 516 5.05 -7.42 17.24
CA GLN A 516 5.14 -7.93 15.87
C GLN A 516 5.55 -6.84 14.88
N SER A 517 4.96 -5.64 15.00
CA SER A 517 5.34 -4.45 14.21
C SER A 517 6.79 -4.05 14.47
N LEU A 518 7.23 -4.04 15.74
CA LEU A 518 8.60 -3.71 16.13
C LEU A 518 9.62 -4.68 15.52
N ASN A 519 9.38 -5.98 15.62
CA ASN A 519 10.28 -6.98 15.06
C ASN A 519 10.45 -6.82 13.56
N LEU A 520 9.34 -6.64 12.83
CA LEU A 520 9.38 -6.37 11.39
C LEU A 520 10.12 -5.05 11.07
N SER A 521 9.94 -4.03 11.88
CA SER A 521 10.61 -2.72 11.72
C SER A 521 12.12 -2.83 11.95
N ILE A 522 12.55 -3.65 12.92
CA ILE A 522 13.97 -3.95 13.19
C ILE A 522 14.58 -4.70 11.99
N GLU A 523 13.91 -5.75 11.49
CA GLU A 523 14.35 -6.49 10.31
C GLU A 523 14.54 -5.60 9.08
N MET A 524 13.68 -4.58 8.92
CA MET A 524 13.74 -3.61 7.83
C MET A 524 14.70 -2.44 8.12
N ASN A 525 15.23 -2.34 9.35
CA ASN A 525 16.00 -1.19 9.84
C ASN A 525 15.25 0.16 9.66
N ASN A 526 13.92 0.15 9.87
CA ASN A 526 13.09 1.35 9.78
C ASN A 526 13.08 2.08 11.14
N GLN A 527 14.01 3.03 11.31
CA GLN A 527 14.24 3.74 12.58
C GLN A 527 12.99 4.48 13.07
N ILE A 528 12.21 5.08 12.16
CA ILE A 528 10.98 5.82 12.51
C ILE A 528 9.96 4.87 13.15
N ASN A 529 9.68 3.74 12.49
CA ASN A 529 8.72 2.78 13.02
C ASN A 529 9.24 2.09 14.29
N ILE A 530 10.55 1.88 14.42
CA ILE A 530 11.16 1.35 15.65
C ILE A 530 10.89 2.29 16.82
N ALA A 531 11.18 3.60 16.65
CA ALA A 531 10.93 4.60 17.68
C ALA A 531 9.43 4.68 18.05
N GLN A 532 8.56 4.68 17.04
CA GLN A 532 7.11 4.74 17.24
C GLN A 532 6.58 3.51 18.01
N ASN A 533 7.03 2.30 17.66
CA ASN A 533 6.61 1.08 18.35
C ASN A 533 7.09 1.06 19.81
N TYR A 534 8.35 1.43 20.09
CA TYR A 534 8.82 1.55 21.46
C TYR A 534 8.01 2.59 22.25
N LYS A 535 7.68 3.74 21.65
CA LYS A 535 6.82 4.76 22.27
C LYS A 535 5.45 4.17 22.63
N ASN A 536 4.79 3.47 21.69
CA ASN A 536 3.46 2.89 21.92
C ASN A 536 3.48 1.78 22.98
N ILE A 537 4.49 0.90 22.95
CA ILE A 537 4.71 -0.12 24.00
C ILE A 537 4.91 0.56 25.37
N GLY A 538 5.72 1.63 25.40
CA GLY A 538 5.93 2.42 26.61
C GLY A 538 4.63 3.03 27.15
N LYS A 539 3.74 3.54 26.29
CA LYS A 539 2.42 4.06 26.69
C LYS A 539 1.55 2.98 27.32
N ILE A 540 1.50 1.75 26.75
CA ILE A 540 0.75 0.65 27.37
C ILE A 540 1.27 0.35 28.77
N PHE A 541 2.59 0.26 28.96
CA PHE A 541 3.15 0.03 30.30
C PHE A 541 2.90 1.21 31.25
N TYR A 542 2.89 2.44 30.75
CA TYR A 542 2.52 3.61 31.56
C TYR A 542 1.06 3.53 32.03
N ASN A 543 0.13 3.24 31.11
CA ASN A 543 -1.30 3.11 31.42
C ASN A 543 -1.61 1.94 32.36
N THR A 544 -0.77 0.90 32.33
CA THR A 544 -0.86 -0.25 33.27
C THR A 544 0.00 -0.08 34.53
N THR A 545 0.42 1.15 34.83
CA THR A 545 1.19 1.55 36.03
C THR A 545 2.56 0.87 36.18
N ASN A 546 3.08 0.24 35.12
CA ASN A 546 4.42 -0.34 35.12
C ASN A 546 5.44 0.69 34.62
N TYR A 547 5.72 1.67 35.46
CA TYR A 547 6.53 2.83 35.08
C TYR A 547 7.97 2.49 34.73
N ASP A 548 8.56 1.44 35.34
CA ASP A 548 9.92 1.00 34.99
C ASP A 548 10.02 0.48 33.56
N LYS A 549 9.05 -0.36 33.16
CA LYS A 549 9.00 -0.83 31.77
C LYS A 549 8.63 0.30 30.81
N ALA A 550 7.77 1.23 31.21
CA ALA A 550 7.43 2.40 30.42
C ALA A 550 8.68 3.24 30.13
N LEU A 551 9.42 3.61 31.17
CA LEU A 551 10.67 4.38 31.06
C LEU A 551 11.71 3.69 30.18
N LYS A 552 11.91 2.37 30.35
CA LYS A 552 12.82 1.59 29.52
C LYS A 552 12.46 1.74 28.03
N ASN A 553 11.19 1.55 27.66
CA ASN A 553 10.74 1.65 26.28
C ASN A 553 10.81 3.07 25.76
N PHE A 554 10.46 4.09 26.55
CA PHE A 554 10.57 5.49 26.16
C PHE A 554 12.03 5.89 25.91
N HIS A 555 12.98 5.44 26.72
CA HIS A 555 14.40 5.68 26.48
C HIS A 555 14.90 5.00 25.21
N MET A 556 14.44 3.78 24.90
CA MET A 556 14.74 3.12 23.63
C MET A 556 14.16 3.89 22.44
N ALA A 557 12.93 4.41 22.57
CA ALA A 557 12.32 5.27 21.58
C ALA A 557 13.12 6.57 21.39
N LEU A 558 13.53 7.24 22.47
CA LEU A 558 14.31 8.47 22.43
C LEU A 558 15.68 8.26 21.77
N ASN A 559 16.40 7.21 22.16
CA ASN A 559 17.68 6.88 21.57
C ASN A 559 17.55 6.64 20.06
N THR A 560 16.51 5.94 19.65
CA THR A 560 16.24 5.70 18.23
C THR A 560 15.85 7.01 17.51
N ALA A 561 14.98 7.85 18.09
CA ALA A 561 14.55 9.10 17.49
C ALA A 561 15.70 10.09 17.27
N ASN A 562 16.68 10.11 18.18
CA ASN A 562 17.89 10.92 18.04
C ASN A 562 18.74 10.54 16.81
N THR A 563 18.64 9.32 16.30
CA THR A 563 19.43 8.89 15.14
C THR A 563 18.99 9.55 13.83
N PHE A 564 17.77 10.10 13.77
CA PHE A 564 17.22 10.74 12.58
C PHE A 564 16.68 12.17 12.83
N ASN A 565 17.06 12.79 13.97
CA ASN A 565 16.81 14.20 14.30
C ASN A 565 15.36 14.68 14.15
N ASN A 566 14.36 13.86 14.48
CA ASN A 566 12.97 14.31 14.49
C ASN A 566 12.66 15.02 15.81
N GLU A 567 12.88 16.34 15.87
CA GLU A 567 12.71 17.14 17.08
C GLU A 567 11.33 17.00 17.71
N LYS A 568 10.26 17.00 16.88
CA LYS A 568 8.88 16.84 17.36
C LYS A 568 8.67 15.51 18.10
N LEU A 569 9.17 14.40 17.53
CA LEU A 569 9.07 13.08 18.16
C LEU A 569 9.94 12.99 19.42
N ILE A 570 11.13 13.58 19.38
CA ILE A 570 12.04 13.67 20.53
C ILE A 570 11.36 14.39 21.69
N ASP A 571 10.73 15.53 21.44
CA ASP A 571 10.05 16.32 22.48
C ASP A 571 8.81 15.61 23.02
N GLU A 572 8.03 14.96 22.14
CA GLU A 572 6.90 14.11 22.58
C GLU A 572 7.38 12.98 23.52
N ILE A 573 8.47 12.30 23.17
CA ILE A 573 9.01 11.20 23.99
C ILE A 573 9.58 11.73 25.30
N LYS A 574 10.29 12.86 25.30
CA LYS A 574 10.79 13.50 26.53
C LYS A 574 9.65 13.86 27.48
N SER A 575 8.55 14.39 26.96
CA SER A 575 7.35 14.67 27.75
C SER A 575 6.77 13.39 28.37
N LEU A 576 6.71 12.27 27.61
CA LEU A 576 6.26 10.98 28.14
C LEU A 576 7.19 10.42 29.22
N ILE A 577 8.51 10.61 29.08
CA ILE A 577 9.50 10.22 30.11
C ILE A 577 9.27 11.05 31.38
N GLY A 578 9.10 12.37 31.24
CA GLY A 578 8.79 13.27 32.37
C GLY A 578 7.53 12.84 33.11
N ASN A 579 6.44 12.57 32.37
CA ASN A 579 5.19 12.05 32.94
C ASN A 579 5.40 10.74 33.70
N ALA A 580 6.20 9.82 33.15
CA ALA A 580 6.46 8.53 33.76
C ALA A 580 7.29 8.63 35.05
N TYR A 581 8.31 9.50 35.09
CA TYR A 581 9.06 9.79 36.32
C TYR A 581 8.15 10.45 37.37
N TYR A 582 7.34 11.43 36.97
CA TYR A 582 6.40 12.08 37.88
C TYR A 582 5.41 11.07 38.51
N ALA A 583 4.79 10.22 37.66
CA ALA A 583 3.86 9.19 38.12
C ALA A 583 4.52 8.11 38.99
N LYS A 584 5.82 7.87 38.82
CA LYS A 584 6.63 6.98 39.66
C LYS A 584 6.99 7.61 41.02
N GLY A 585 6.90 8.92 41.16
CA GLY A 585 7.33 9.69 42.34
C GLY A 585 8.77 10.19 42.27
N ASP A 586 9.43 10.06 41.12
CA ASP A 586 10.80 10.54 40.87
C ASP A 586 10.77 12.00 40.39
N PHE A 587 10.37 12.91 41.25
CA PHE A 587 10.14 14.31 40.91
C PHE A 587 11.42 15.05 40.49
N GLU A 588 12.57 14.65 40.99
CA GLU A 588 13.86 15.23 40.59
C GLU A 588 14.15 14.95 39.10
N GLU A 589 13.99 13.72 38.66
CA GLU A 589 14.18 13.33 37.23
C GLU A 589 13.09 13.94 36.34
N ALA A 590 11.86 14.02 36.82
CA ALA A 590 10.78 14.69 36.09
C ALA A 590 11.09 16.18 35.85
N ALA A 591 11.59 16.88 36.87
CA ALA A 591 11.94 18.31 36.79
C ALA A 591 13.10 18.61 35.80
N LYS A 592 14.08 17.70 35.69
CA LYS A 592 15.17 17.81 34.68
C LYS A 592 14.67 17.83 33.24
N LEU A 593 13.50 17.27 32.99
CA LEU A 593 12.83 17.22 31.68
C LEU A 593 11.77 18.31 31.48
N GLY A 594 11.77 19.32 32.36
CA GLY A 594 10.85 20.46 32.29
C GLY A 594 9.46 20.20 32.84
N HIS A 595 9.22 19.06 33.50
CA HIS A 595 7.98 18.80 34.22
C HIS A 595 7.94 19.63 35.52
N LYS A 596 6.92 20.49 35.63
CA LYS A 596 6.68 21.32 36.84
C LYS A 596 5.69 20.63 37.79
#